data_7c5fd0b9d1a137953f52b5813ee2a0c6
#
_entry.id   7c5fd0b9d1a137953f52b5813ee2a0c6
#
_cell.length_a   1.000
_cell.length_b   1.000
_cell.length_c   1.000
_cell.angle_alpha   90.00
_cell.angle_beta   90.00
_cell.angle_gamma   90.00
#
_symmetry.space_group_name_H-M   'P 1'
#
loop_
_entity.id
_entity.type
_entity.pdbx_description
1 polymer ?
#
loop_
_entity_poly.entity_id
_entity_poly.type
_entity_poly.pdbx_seq_one_letter_code
_entity_poly.pdbx_strand_id
1 'polypeptide(L)'
;MKNYNTINRETWNSKVEIHVNSEFYNNEAFLAGHNTIPYTDLNALGDVKGKRVLHLQCHFGQDTLSLARMGAQVTGIDFSEKAIEAAQNLAHQLELEAKFICCEVYDTLKHIKEPYDIVYTSYGVIGWLPDLDQWAKVIVNALRPRGKLVFFEFHPVVWMFDNDFTHIQYNYFKDEPIVEVEKGTYADKTSNLTNSTITWNHSLSEVIQALLKNDLELIEFQEYDFSHYACFNNNIEFEPNKYRIASLNNKIPMMYGLICKKR
;
A
#
# COMPACT_ATOMS: atom_id res chain seq x y z
N MET A 1 2.74 -25.50 0.19
CA MET A 1 1.97 -24.25 0.47
C MET A 1 0.89 -24.10 -0.57
N LYS A 2 -0.37 -23.80 -0.19
CA LYS A 2 -1.38 -23.37 -1.15
C LYS A 2 -0.78 -22.19 -1.92
N ASN A 3 -1.07 -22.09 -3.20
CA ASN A 3 -0.54 -21.02 -4.04
C ASN A 3 -1.19 -19.67 -3.63
N TYR A 4 -0.68 -19.06 -2.54
CA TYR A 4 -1.21 -17.80 -1.99
C TYR A 4 -1.28 -16.69 -3.06
N ASN A 5 -0.30 -16.67 -3.94
CA ASN A 5 -0.22 -15.66 -4.99
C ASN A 5 -1.42 -15.74 -5.94
N THR A 6 -1.80 -16.95 -6.38
CA THR A 6 -2.99 -17.13 -7.23
C THR A 6 -4.27 -16.71 -6.51
N ILE A 7 -4.46 -17.15 -5.25
CA ILE A 7 -5.67 -16.82 -4.46
C ILE A 7 -5.77 -15.30 -4.26
N ASN A 8 -4.69 -14.68 -3.82
CA ASN A 8 -4.69 -13.24 -3.56
C ASN A 8 -4.86 -12.42 -4.85
N ARG A 9 -4.26 -12.86 -5.98
CA ARG A 9 -4.42 -12.19 -7.27
C ARG A 9 -5.86 -12.28 -7.78
N GLU A 10 -6.50 -13.44 -7.68
CA GLU A 10 -7.91 -13.61 -8.04
C GLU A 10 -8.80 -12.72 -7.16
N THR A 11 -8.51 -12.65 -5.86
CA THR A 11 -9.19 -11.75 -4.92
C THR A 11 -9.04 -10.29 -5.34
N TRP A 12 -7.82 -9.83 -5.60
CA TRP A 12 -7.59 -8.44 -6.00
C TRP A 12 -8.21 -8.13 -7.37
N ASN A 13 -8.12 -9.03 -8.33
CA ASN A 13 -8.80 -8.89 -9.62
C ASN A 13 -10.31 -8.71 -9.46
N SER A 14 -10.94 -9.43 -8.55
CA SER A 14 -12.39 -9.34 -8.32
C SER A 14 -12.83 -8.06 -7.60
N LYS A 15 -11.94 -7.43 -6.84
CA LYS A 15 -12.20 -6.16 -6.11
C LYS A 15 -12.12 -4.92 -7.02
N VAL A 16 -11.36 -4.95 -8.12
CA VAL A 16 -11.03 -3.75 -8.92
C VAL A 16 -12.26 -2.97 -9.39
N GLU A 17 -13.23 -3.63 -10.00
CA GLU A 17 -14.43 -2.95 -10.54
C GLU A 17 -15.22 -2.25 -9.41
N ILE A 18 -15.35 -2.92 -8.26
CA ILE A 18 -16.02 -2.34 -7.08
C ILE A 18 -15.24 -1.13 -6.58
N HIS A 19 -13.91 -1.25 -6.47
CA HIS A 19 -13.06 -0.17 -5.97
C HIS A 19 -13.08 1.06 -6.90
N VAL A 20 -12.96 0.85 -8.20
CA VAL A 20 -13.00 1.93 -9.21
C VAL A 20 -14.31 2.73 -9.13
N ASN A 21 -15.43 2.07 -8.82
CA ASN A 21 -16.75 2.70 -8.75
C ASN A 21 -17.17 3.11 -7.32
N SER A 22 -16.32 2.90 -6.31
CA SER A 22 -16.67 3.18 -4.92
C SER A 22 -16.55 4.66 -4.56
N GLU A 23 -17.36 5.09 -3.59
CA GLU A 23 -17.22 6.40 -2.95
C GLU A 23 -15.88 6.51 -2.19
N PHE A 24 -15.36 5.39 -1.69
CA PHE A 24 -14.09 5.34 -0.97
C PHE A 24 -12.91 5.87 -1.82
N TYR A 25 -12.84 5.45 -3.09
CA TYR A 25 -11.79 5.89 -4.01
C TYR A 25 -12.14 7.17 -4.77
N ASN A 26 -13.41 7.55 -4.82
CA ASN A 26 -13.92 8.78 -5.41
C ASN A 26 -13.23 9.18 -6.73
N ASN A 27 -13.31 8.29 -7.72
CA ASN A 27 -12.68 8.51 -9.02
C ASN A 27 -13.15 9.80 -9.71
N GLU A 28 -14.37 10.26 -9.46
CA GLU A 28 -14.87 11.53 -10.01
C GLU A 28 -14.05 12.71 -9.51
N ALA A 29 -13.81 12.81 -8.19
CA ALA A 29 -12.93 13.83 -7.63
C ALA A 29 -11.50 13.70 -8.11
N PHE A 30 -10.99 12.45 -8.21
CA PHE A 30 -9.66 12.19 -8.76
C PHE A 30 -9.52 12.70 -10.21
N LEU A 31 -10.49 12.41 -11.08
CA LEU A 31 -10.50 12.90 -12.46
C LEU A 31 -10.58 14.43 -12.53
N ALA A 32 -11.32 15.06 -11.61
CA ALA A 32 -11.40 16.51 -11.46
C ALA A 32 -10.13 17.19 -10.90
N GLY A 33 -9.07 16.40 -10.57
CA GLY A 33 -7.77 16.94 -10.14
C GLY A 33 -7.44 16.74 -8.67
N HIS A 34 -8.29 16.06 -7.88
CA HIS A 34 -7.97 15.74 -6.49
C HIS A 34 -6.71 14.89 -6.39
N ASN A 35 -5.84 15.22 -5.43
CA ASN A 35 -4.66 14.42 -5.11
C ASN A 35 -5.03 13.40 -4.02
N THR A 36 -4.81 12.12 -4.29
CA THR A 36 -5.18 11.02 -3.38
C THR A 36 -4.14 10.73 -2.32
N ILE A 37 -2.91 11.22 -2.49
CA ILE A 37 -1.80 10.95 -1.58
C ILE A 37 -2.00 11.74 -0.29
N PRO A 38 -2.00 11.09 0.89
CA PRO A 38 -2.12 11.76 2.17
C PRO A 38 -1.00 12.79 2.42
N TYR A 39 -1.29 13.80 3.22
CA TYR A 39 -0.33 14.88 3.52
C TYR A 39 0.95 14.37 4.21
N THR A 40 0.87 13.31 5.00
CA THR A 40 2.03 12.67 5.65
C THR A 40 3.00 12.12 4.62
N ASP A 41 2.46 11.45 3.62
CA ASP A 41 3.21 10.85 2.53
C ASP A 41 3.77 11.92 1.61
N LEU A 42 2.99 12.96 1.29
CA LEU A 42 3.46 14.11 0.50
C LEU A 42 4.65 14.81 1.17
N ASN A 43 4.60 15.00 2.48
CA ASN A 43 5.72 15.58 3.23
C ASN A 43 6.96 14.70 3.16
N ALA A 44 6.81 13.38 3.30
CA ALA A 44 7.91 12.42 3.21
C ALA A 44 8.47 12.31 1.77
N LEU A 45 7.60 12.34 0.76
CA LEU A 45 7.98 12.34 -0.66
C LEU A 45 8.73 13.64 -1.04
N GLY A 46 8.31 14.78 -0.50
CA GLY A 46 8.85 16.09 -0.83
C GLY A 46 8.68 16.45 -2.31
N ASP A 47 9.59 17.26 -2.86
CA ASP A 47 9.53 17.59 -4.29
C ASP A 47 9.89 16.37 -5.14
N VAL A 48 8.92 15.91 -5.94
CA VAL A 48 9.04 14.76 -6.86
C VAL A 48 9.21 15.18 -8.33
N LYS A 49 9.16 16.47 -8.63
CA LYS A 49 9.26 16.96 -10.02
C LYS A 49 10.55 16.51 -10.69
N GLY A 50 10.42 15.87 -11.84
CA GLY A 50 11.53 15.31 -12.61
C GLY A 50 12.19 14.07 -12.01
N LYS A 51 11.75 13.59 -10.84
CA LYS A 51 12.28 12.37 -10.22
C LYS A 51 11.63 11.12 -10.80
N ARG A 52 12.39 10.05 -10.84
CA ARG A 52 11.89 8.72 -11.18
C ARG A 52 11.33 8.07 -9.92
N VAL A 53 10.05 7.75 -9.93
CA VAL A 53 9.36 7.12 -8.79
C VAL A 53 8.83 5.76 -9.19
N LEU A 54 9.20 4.73 -8.43
CA LEU A 54 8.63 3.39 -8.50
C LEU A 54 7.59 3.25 -7.40
N HIS A 55 6.34 3.01 -7.77
CA HIS A 55 5.28 2.72 -6.83
C HIS A 55 4.99 1.22 -6.84
N LEU A 56 5.33 0.54 -5.75
CA LEU A 56 5.11 -0.90 -5.58
C LEU A 56 3.69 -1.15 -5.04
N GLN A 57 3.04 -2.20 -5.59
CA GLN A 57 1.69 -2.62 -5.19
C GLN A 57 0.68 -1.47 -5.34
N CYS A 58 0.70 -0.83 -6.53
CA CYS A 58 0.04 0.44 -6.81
C CYS A 58 -1.48 0.35 -7.04
N HIS A 59 -2.07 -0.85 -6.95
CA HIS A 59 -3.47 -1.11 -7.26
C HIS A 59 -3.86 -0.51 -8.64
N PHE A 60 -5.00 0.19 -8.76
CA PHE A 60 -5.39 0.84 -10.02
C PHE A 60 -4.84 2.27 -10.19
N GLY A 61 -3.77 2.62 -9.45
CA GLY A 61 -2.81 3.66 -9.83
C GLY A 61 -3.16 5.11 -9.52
N GLN A 62 -4.19 5.44 -8.71
CA GLN A 62 -4.53 6.84 -8.39
C GLN A 62 -3.34 7.60 -7.77
N ASP A 63 -2.65 7.02 -6.78
CA ASP A 63 -1.48 7.65 -6.16
C ASP A 63 -0.31 7.76 -7.13
N THR A 64 -0.10 6.73 -7.97
CA THR A 64 0.92 6.79 -9.05
C THR A 64 0.65 7.95 -9.99
N LEU A 65 -0.61 8.13 -10.41
CA LEU A 65 -1.02 9.22 -11.30
C LEU A 65 -1.03 10.58 -10.60
N SER A 66 -1.28 10.63 -9.29
CA SER A 66 -1.09 11.84 -8.48
C SER A 66 0.37 12.29 -8.52
N LEU A 67 1.33 11.37 -8.39
CA LEU A 67 2.77 11.66 -8.54
C LEU A 67 3.12 12.13 -9.96
N ALA A 68 2.51 11.54 -10.99
CA ALA A 68 2.69 11.98 -12.37
C ALA A 68 2.20 13.43 -12.57
N ARG A 69 1.03 13.81 -12.03
CA ARG A 69 0.52 15.19 -12.03
C ARG A 69 1.47 16.17 -11.33
N MET A 70 2.22 15.70 -10.33
CA MET A 70 3.24 16.49 -9.64
C MET A 70 4.56 16.56 -10.43
N GLY A 71 4.63 15.99 -11.62
CA GLY A 71 5.77 16.05 -12.54
C GLY A 71 6.81 14.94 -12.33
N ALA A 72 6.49 13.88 -11.61
CA ALA A 72 7.36 12.71 -11.49
C ALA A 72 7.30 11.82 -12.75
N GLN A 73 8.39 11.12 -13.05
CA GLN A 73 8.43 10.02 -14.01
C GLN A 73 8.08 8.72 -13.28
N VAL A 74 6.86 8.25 -13.44
CA VAL A 74 6.32 7.19 -12.59
C VAL A 74 6.31 5.82 -13.26
N THR A 75 6.54 4.79 -12.45
CA THR A 75 6.27 3.40 -12.80
C THR A 75 5.50 2.76 -11.66
N GLY A 76 4.29 2.25 -11.93
CA GLY A 76 3.48 1.48 -11.00
C GLY A 76 3.61 -0.02 -11.25
N ILE A 77 3.70 -0.79 -10.18
CA ILE A 77 3.75 -2.26 -10.19
C ILE A 77 2.56 -2.80 -9.39
N ASP A 78 1.83 -3.71 -9.99
CA ASP A 78 0.83 -4.52 -9.28
C ASP A 78 0.72 -5.90 -9.93
N PHE A 79 0.30 -6.91 -9.17
CA PHE A 79 0.15 -8.27 -9.70
C PHE A 79 -1.26 -8.54 -10.27
N SER A 80 -2.22 -7.66 -10.01
CA SER A 80 -3.58 -7.74 -10.55
C SER A 80 -3.62 -7.19 -11.97
N GLU A 81 -3.94 -8.05 -12.92
CA GLU A 81 -4.08 -7.68 -14.34
C GLU A 81 -5.18 -6.61 -14.51
N LYS A 82 -6.30 -6.77 -13.80
CA LYS A 82 -7.42 -5.82 -13.85
C LYS A 82 -7.07 -4.47 -13.22
N ALA A 83 -6.28 -4.46 -12.14
CA ALA A 83 -5.82 -3.21 -11.54
C ALA A 83 -4.90 -2.43 -12.50
N ILE A 84 -3.97 -3.12 -13.15
CA ILE A 84 -3.08 -2.50 -14.13
C ILE A 84 -3.84 -2.02 -15.36
N GLU A 85 -4.81 -2.77 -15.87
CA GLU A 85 -5.67 -2.33 -16.97
C GLU A 85 -6.44 -1.05 -16.58
N ALA A 86 -7.04 -1.01 -15.39
CA ALA A 86 -7.74 0.17 -14.89
C ALA A 86 -6.79 1.37 -14.74
N ALA A 87 -5.56 1.16 -14.22
CA ALA A 87 -4.55 2.21 -14.08
C ALA A 87 -4.12 2.79 -15.44
N GLN A 88 -3.93 1.94 -16.45
CA GLN A 88 -3.60 2.36 -17.82
C GLN A 88 -4.75 3.15 -18.45
N ASN A 89 -6.00 2.73 -18.25
CA ASN A 89 -7.17 3.45 -18.73
C ASN A 89 -7.30 4.84 -18.07
N LEU A 90 -7.08 4.94 -16.76
CA LEU A 90 -7.05 6.23 -16.05
C LEU A 90 -5.92 7.14 -16.56
N ALA A 91 -4.72 6.61 -16.77
CA ALA A 91 -3.59 7.38 -17.33
C ALA A 91 -3.94 7.93 -18.71
N HIS A 92 -4.53 7.10 -19.58
CA HIS A 92 -4.97 7.53 -20.92
C HIS A 92 -6.05 8.61 -20.84
N GLN A 93 -7.08 8.42 -19.99
CA GLN A 93 -8.17 9.40 -19.81
C GLN A 93 -7.66 10.76 -19.32
N LEU A 94 -6.60 10.76 -18.52
CA LEU A 94 -5.99 11.95 -17.93
C LEU A 94 -4.87 12.55 -18.80
N GLU A 95 -4.52 11.89 -19.93
CA GLU A 95 -3.40 12.25 -20.79
C GLU A 95 -2.06 12.36 -20.01
N LEU A 96 -1.88 11.48 -19.01
CA LEU A 96 -0.68 11.43 -18.18
C LEU A 96 0.28 10.35 -18.65
N GLU A 97 1.56 10.69 -18.77
CA GLU A 97 2.62 9.72 -19.00
C GLU A 97 2.91 8.93 -17.70
N ALA A 98 2.53 7.67 -17.70
CA ALA A 98 2.80 6.74 -16.61
C ALA A 98 3.04 5.33 -17.16
N LYS A 99 4.01 4.62 -16.60
CA LYS A 99 4.26 3.23 -16.93
C LYS A 99 3.62 2.34 -15.89
N PHE A 100 2.81 1.35 -16.30
CA PHE A 100 2.25 0.34 -15.43
C PHE A 100 2.69 -1.05 -15.88
N ILE A 101 3.13 -1.88 -14.93
CA ILE A 101 3.65 -3.21 -15.18
C ILE A 101 2.90 -4.21 -14.30
N CYS A 102 2.28 -5.20 -14.93
CA CYS A 102 1.64 -6.31 -14.22
C CYS A 102 2.69 -7.36 -13.89
N CYS A 103 3.12 -7.42 -12.64
CA CYS A 103 3.97 -8.49 -12.12
C CYS A 103 3.88 -8.58 -10.60
N GLU A 104 4.27 -9.72 -10.08
CA GLU A 104 4.45 -9.94 -8.66
C GLU A 104 5.59 -9.07 -8.13
N VAL A 105 5.44 -8.49 -6.91
CA VAL A 105 6.40 -7.52 -6.37
C VAL A 105 7.83 -8.07 -6.31
N TYR A 106 8.01 -9.35 -6.02
CA TYR A 106 9.33 -9.99 -5.97
C TYR A 106 10.00 -10.13 -7.36
N ASP A 107 9.20 -10.04 -8.43
CA ASP A 107 9.68 -10.11 -9.81
C ASP A 107 9.97 -8.73 -10.44
N THR A 108 9.71 -7.65 -9.71
CA THR A 108 9.87 -6.26 -10.18
C THR A 108 11.20 -6.02 -10.91
N LEU A 109 12.31 -6.52 -10.37
CA LEU A 109 13.65 -6.31 -10.93
C LEU A 109 13.84 -6.95 -12.33
N LYS A 110 13.01 -7.90 -12.73
CA LYS A 110 13.02 -8.50 -14.08
C LYS A 110 12.43 -7.56 -15.13
N HIS A 111 11.63 -6.58 -14.71
CA HIS A 111 10.84 -5.69 -15.57
C HIS A 111 11.32 -4.25 -15.61
N ILE A 112 12.16 -3.84 -14.67
CA ILE A 112 12.76 -2.50 -14.62
C ILE A 112 14.22 -2.58 -15.07
N LYS A 113 14.70 -1.55 -15.79
CA LYS A 113 16.09 -1.51 -16.29
C LYS A 113 16.91 -0.44 -15.62
N GLU A 114 16.28 0.66 -15.25
CA GLU A 114 16.93 1.85 -14.73
C GLU A 114 16.57 2.06 -13.26
N PRO A 115 17.49 2.53 -12.44
CA PRO A 115 17.22 2.79 -11.04
C PRO A 115 16.31 4.00 -10.83
N TYR A 116 15.70 4.06 -9.65
CA TYR A 116 14.75 5.09 -9.24
C TYR A 116 15.32 5.99 -8.14
N ASP A 117 14.86 7.23 -8.12
CA ASP A 117 15.14 8.20 -7.06
C ASP A 117 14.41 7.85 -5.77
N ILE A 118 13.16 7.40 -5.96
CA ILE A 118 12.25 7.08 -4.87
C ILE A 118 11.57 5.74 -5.19
N VAL A 119 11.52 4.86 -4.20
CA VAL A 119 10.55 3.77 -4.16
C VAL A 119 9.48 4.19 -3.15
N TYR A 120 8.24 4.18 -3.59
CA TYR A 120 7.07 4.47 -2.77
C TYR A 120 6.20 3.23 -2.66
N THR A 121 5.64 2.98 -1.49
CA THR A 121 4.66 1.92 -1.26
C THR A 121 3.83 2.28 -0.05
N SER A 122 2.52 2.02 -0.09
CA SER A 122 1.60 2.55 0.91
C SER A 122 0.40 1.64 1.14
N TYR A 123 0.05 1.59 2.36
CA TYR A 123 -1.12 1.08 3.07
C TYR A 123 -1.69 -0.28 2.64
N GLY A 124 -1.58 -1.23 3.56
CA GLY A 124 -2.13 -2.57 3.39
C GLY A 124 -1.38 -3.43 2.39
N VAL A 125 -0.07 -3.22 2.25
CA VAL A 125 0.75 -3.87 1.21
C VAL A 125 1.56 -5.04 1.72
N ILE A 126 2.24 -4.91 2.87
CA ILE A 126 3.14 -5.96 3.35
C ILE A 126 2.43 -7.18 3.92
N GLY A 127 1.19 -7.03 4.39
CA GLY A 127 0.38 -8.15 4.86
C GLY A 127 0.12 -9.24 3.81
N TRP A 128 0.28 -8.93 2.53
CA TRP A 128 0.16 -9.88 1.41
C TRP A 128 1.44 -10.65 1.11
N LEU A 129 2.55 -10.32 1.78
CA LEU A 129 3.89 -10.80 1.46
C LEU A 129 4.41 -11.79 2.52
N PRO A 130 4.79 -13.01 2.14
CA PRO A 130 5.37 -13.97 3.09
C PRO A 130 6.83 -13.66 3.47
N ASP A 131 7.57 -12.85 2.70
CA ASP A 131 9.01 -12.65 2.85
C ASP A 131 9.39 -11.17 2.69
N LEU A 132 9.56 -10.47 3.81
CA LEU A 132 9.97 -9.07 3.82
C LEU A 132 11.46 -8.86 3.50
N ASP A 133 12.31 -9.87 3.69
CA ASP A 133 13.71 -9.77 3.30
C ASP A 133 13.83 -9.72 1.76
N GLN A 134 13.05 -10.55 1.06
CA GLN A 134 13.00 -10.50 -0.40
C GLN A 134 12.39 -9.19 -0.91
N TRP A 135 11.34 -8.67 -0.26
CA TRP A 135 10.76 -7.36 -0.56
C TRP A 135 11.77 -6.23 -0.38
N ALA A 136 12.52 -6.22 0.72
CA ALA A 136 13.56 -5.22 0.96
C ALA A 136 14.69 -5.30 -0.09
N LYS A 137 15.06 -6.51 -0.56
CA LYS A 137 16.02 -6.71 -1.67
C LYS A 137 15.51 -6.09 -2.98
N VAL A 138 14.22 -6.21 -3.27
CA VAL A 138 13.63 -5.55 -4.45
C VAL A 138 13.80 -4.04 -4.34
N ILE A 139 13.46 -3.46 -3.19
CA ILE A 139 13.53 -2.01 -2.95
C ILE A 139 14.96 -1.49 -3.11
N VAL A 140 15.93 -2.09 -2.41
CA VAL A 140 17.30 -1.60 -2.44
C VAL A 140 17.92 -1.71 -3.84
N ASN A 141 17.59 -2.77 -4.59
CA ASN A 141 18.10 -2.94 -5.95
C ASN A 141 17.37 -2.07 -6.99
N ALA A 142 16.16 -1.65 -6.72
CA ALA A 142 15.45 -0.67 -7.55
C ALA A 142 15.94 0.78 -7.32
N LEU A 143 16.47 1.08 -6.14
CA LEU A 143 16.97 2.42 -5.81
C LEU A 143 18.36 2.68 -6.39
N ARG A 144 18.57 3.91 -6.91
CA ARG A 144 19.91 4.41 -7.18
C ARG A 144 20.69 4.63 -5.87
N PRO A 145 22.03 4.76 -5.90
CA PRO A 145 22.79 5.19 -4.74
C PRO A 145 22.19 6.46 -4.13
N ARG A 146 22.01 6.48 -2.81
CA ARG A 146 21.38 7.57 -2.05
C ARG A 146 19.89 7.83 -2.39
N GLY A 147 19.25 6.99 -3.19
CA GLY A 147 17.80 6.99 -3.40
C GLY A 147 17.06 6.62 -2.11
N LYS A 148 15.80 7.00 -2.00
CA LYS A 148 15.02 6.79 -0.78
C LYS A 148 13.82 5.88 -0.98
N LEU A 149 13.53 5.07 0.04
CA LEU A 149 12.24 4.44 0.26
C LEU A 149 11.36 5.42 1.06
N VAL A 150 10.13 5.59 0.63
CA VAL A 150 9.04 6.20 1.41
C VAL A 150 7.97 5.13 1.57
N PHE A 151 7.73 4.72 2.80
CA PHE A 151 6.83 3.63 3.12
C PHE A 151 5.87 4.04 4.24
N PHE A 152 4.59 3.94 3.97
CA PHE A 152 3.52 4.11 4.95
C PHE A 152 2.65 2.87 5.00
N GLU A 153 2.29 2.43 6.20
CA GLU A 153 1.53 1.20 6.39
C GLU A 153 0.62 1.29 7.62
N PHE A 154 -0.43 0.49 7.64
CA PHE A 154 -1.21 0.28 8.85
C PHE A 154 -0.35 -0.38 9.92
N HIS A 155 -0.49 0.09 11.15
CA HIS A 155 0.30 -0.42 12.25
C HIS A 155 -0.08 -1.89 12.56
N PRO A 156 0.90 -2.79 12.79
CA PRO A 156 0.61 -4.21 13.02
C PRO A 156 -0.31 -4.48 14.23
N VAL A 157 -0.45 -3.55 15.15
CA VAL A 157 -1.40 -3.65 16.26
C VAL A 157 -2.85 -3.71 15.76
N VAL A 158 -3.22 -3.02 14.67
CA VAL A 158 -4.60 -3.07 14.16
C VAL A 158 -4.96 -4.46 13.61
N TRP A 159 -3.98 -5.15 13.06
CA TRP A 159 -4.13 -6.51 12.52
C TRP A 159 -4.15 -7.61 13.59
N MET A 160 -3.97 -7.27 14.85
CA MET A 160 -4.15 -8.22 15.96
C MET A 160 -5.62 -8.45 16.30
N PHE A 161 -6.49 -7.49 16.00
CA PHE A 161 -7.90 -7.52 16.37
C PHE A 161 -8.75 -8.29 15.36
N ASP A 162 -9.92 -8.72 15.83
CA ASP A 162 -11.04 -9.08 14.97
C ASP A 162 -11.52 -7.88 14.16
N ASN A 163 -12.30 -8.09 13.11
CA ASN A 163 -12.77 -7.03 12.22
C ASN A 163 -13.57 -5.91 12.92
N ASP A 164 -14.15 -6.19 14.09
CA ASP A 164 -14.96 -5.25 14.87
C ASP A 164 -14.19 -4.62 16.04
N PHE A 165 -12.92 -4.91 16.20
CA PHE A 165 -12.06 -4.41 17.28
C PHE A 165 -12.58 -4.72 18.69
N THR A 166 -13.17 -5.90 18.87
CA THR A 166 -13.74 -6.32 20.15
C THR A 166 -12.75 -7.13 21.00
N HIS A 167 -11.86 -7.88 20.38
CA HIS A 167 -10.84 -8.68 21.05
C HIS A 167 -9.62 -8.92 20.16
N ILE A 168 -8.51 -9.34 20.78
CA ILE A 168 -7.30 -9.78 20.07
C ILE A 168 -7.55 -11.19 19.55
N GLN A 169 -7.43 -11.38 18.24
CA GLN A 169 -7.66 -12.62 17.52
C GLN A 169 -6.38 -13.19 16.90
N TYR A 170 -5.45 -12.34 16.47
CA TYR A 170 -4.28 -12.75 15.73
C TYR A 170 -2.98 -12.37 16.45
N ASN A 171 -1.92 -13.11 16.15
CA ASN A 171 -0.60 -12.86 16.70
C ASN A 171 0.01 -11.57 16.12
N TYR A 172 0.70 -10.79 16.97
CA TYR A 172 1.49 -9.64 16.53
C TYR A 172 2.74 -10.05 15.73
N PHE A 173 3.38 -11.13 16.18
CA PHE A 173 4.54 -11.68 15.49
C PHE A 173 4.06 -12.63 14.39
N LYS A 174 4.81 -12.63 13.29
CA LYS A 174 4.53 -13.53 12.18
C LYS A 174 4.57 -14.98 12.63
N ASP A 175 3.56 -15.71 12.21
CA ASP A 175 3.37 -17.14 12.46
C ASP A 175 2.87 -17.80 11.16
N GLU A 176 2.02 -18.79 11.25
CA GLU A 176 1.34 -19.39 10.10
C GLU A 176 0.53 -18.34 9.30
N PRO A 177 0.32 -18.57 8.00
CA PRO A 177 -0.49 -17.65 7.20
C PRO A 177 -1.93 -17.57 7.72
N ILE A 178 -2.46 -16.37 7.79
CA ILE A 178 -3.86 -16.10 8.13
C ILE A 178 -4.69 -16.34 6.86
N VAL A 179 -5.62 -17.30 6.94
CA VAL A 179 -6.52 -17.64 5.83
C VAL A 179 -7.94 -17.24 6.23
N GLU A 180 -8.51 -16.29 5.50
CA GLU A 180 -9.85 -15.78 5.78
C GLU A 180 -10.75 -15.88 4.55
N VAL A 181 -12.05 -15.88 4.80
CA VAL A 181 -13.08 -15.70 3.76
C VAL A 181 -13.83 -14.41 4.11
N GLU A 182 -13.67 -13.41 3.27
CA GLU A 182 -14.27 -12.10 3.46
C GLU A 182 -15.48 -11.89 2.56
N LYS A 183 -16.52 -11.26 3.08
CA LYS A 183 -17.67 -10.79 2.32
C LYS A 183 -17.57 -9.27 2.15
N GLY A 184 -17.82 -8.80 0.93
CA GLY A 184 -17.64 -7.39 0.59
C GLY A 184 -16.17 -7.00 0.39
N THR A 185 -15.91 -5.70 0.43
CA THR A 185 -14.57 -5.12 0.42
C THR A 185 -14.51 -3.95 1.41
N TYR A 186 -13.30 -3.52 1.80
CA TYR A 186 -13.17 -2.32 2.63
C TYR A 186 -13.69 -1.05 1.97
N ALA A 187 -13.74 -1.01 0.63
CA ALA A 187 -14.27 0.13 -0.14
C ALA A 187 -15.79 0.06 -0.35
N ASP A 188 -16.38 -1.16 -0.30
CA ASP A 188 -17.82 -1.39 -0.32
C ASP A 188 -18.16 -2.66 0.47
N LYS A 189 -18.56 -2.47 1.73
CA LYS A 189 -18.93 -3.56 2.65
C LYS A 189 -20.27 -4.22 2.30
N THR A 190 -21.07 -3.59 1.44
CA THR A 190 -22.40 -4.08 1.02
C THR A 190 -22.34 -4.97 -0.20
N SER A 191 -21.21 -5.01 -0.90
CA SER A 191 -21.06 -5.81 -2.10
C SER A 191 -21.24 -7.31 -1.81
N ASN A 192 -21.78 -8.05 -2.79
CA ASN A 192 -22.02 -9.50 -2.66
C ASN A 192 -20.75 -10.34 -2.95
N LEU A 193 -19.61 -9.67 -3.09
CA LEU A 193 -18.35 -10.35 -3.34
C LEU A 193 -17.96 -11.22 -2.12
N THR A 194 -17.50 -12.42 -2.37
CA THR A 194 -16.92 -13.30 -1.34
C THR A 194 -15.59 -13.81 -1.85
N ASN A 195 -14.53 -13.54 -1.12
CA ASN A 195 -13.16 -13.88 -1.49
C ASN A 195 -12.43 -14.59 -0.37
N SER A 196 -11.48 -15.44 -0.75
CA SER A 196 -10.49 -15.99 0.19
C SER A 196 -9.21 -15.15 0.12
N THR A 197 -8.64 -14.85 1.27
CA THR A 197 -7.37 -14.14 1.41
C THR A 197 -6.36 -14.98 2.16
N ILE A 198 -5.09 -14.80 1.85
CA ILE A 198 -3.97 -15.38 2.58
C ILE A 198 -3.00 -14.25 2.89
N THR A 199 -2.87 -13.93 4.18
CA THR A 199 -2.09 -12.78 4.67
C THR A 199 -1.15 -13.18 5.79
N TRP A 200 -0.29 -12.26 6.20
CA TRP A 200 0.65 -12.40 7.32
C TRP A 200 0.68 -11.13 8.14
N ASN A 201 0.77 -11.28 9.46
CA ASN A 201 1.15 -10.17 10.31
C ASN A 201 2.67 -10.04 10.35
N HIS A 202 3.16 -8.80 10.35
CA HIS A 202 4.58 -8.49 10.43
C HIS A 202 4.81 -7.47 11.54
N SER A 203 5.57 -7.85 12.55
CA SER A 203 5.94 -6.92 13.62
C SER A 203 6.80 -5.78 13.08
N LEU A 204 6.77 -4.61 13.74
CA LEU A 204 7.66 -3.50 13.40
C LEU A 204 9.13 -3.90 13.38
N SER A 205 9.54 -4.79 14.30
CA SER A 205 10.91 -5.29 14.35
C SER A 205 11.27 -6.10 13.10
N GLU A 206 10.36 -6.92 12.57
CA GLU A 206 10.58 -7.67 11.32
C GLU A 206 10.74 -6.72 10.14
N VAL A 207 9.85 -5.74 10.01
CA VAL A 207 9.91 -4.73 8.94
C VAL A 207 11.22 -3.96 8.98
N ILE A 208 11.55 -3.38 10.13
CA ILE A 208 12.76 -2.56 10.28
C ILE A 208 14.01 -3.41 10.04
N GLN A 209 14.09 -4.63 10.59
CA GLN A 209 15.23 -5.50 10.40
C GLN A 209 15.40 -5.94 8.94
N ALA A 210 14.31 -6.21 8.21
CA ALA A 210 14.40 -6.55 6.79
C ALA A 210 15.03 -5.41 5.98
N LEU A 211 14.67 -4.16 6.28
CA LEU A 211 15.24 -2.99 5.61
C LEU A 211 16.72 -2.77 5.99
N LEU A 212 17.05 -2.81 7.29
CA LEU A 212 18.42 -2.59 7.77
C LEU A 212 19.42 -3.64 7.26
N LYS A 213 19.02 -4.92 7.18
CA LYS A 213 19.84 -6.01 6.65
C LYS A 213 20.14 -5.89 5.16
N ASN A 214 19.33 -5.13 4.42
CA ASN A 214 19.43 -4.96 2.99
C ASN A 214 19.94 -3.55 2.60
N ASP A 215 20.93 -3.02 3.29
CA ASP A 215 21.64 -1.78 2.98
C ASP A 215 20.75 -0.52 2.89
N LEU A 216 19.62 -0.53 3.60
CA LEU A 216 18.76 0.63 3.79
C LEU A 216 19.01 1.23 5.17
N GLU A 217 19.37 2.50 5.23
CA GLU A 217 19.54 3.27 6.46
C GLU A 217 18.21 3.91 6.84
N LEU A 218 17.72 3.65 8.05
CA LEU A 218 16.52 4.29 8.57
C LEU A 218 16.82 5.76 8.91
N ILE A 219 16.14 6.67 8.25
CA ILE A 219 16.27 8.12 8.42
C ILE A 219 15.20 8.66 9.34
N GLU A 220 13.96 8.19 9.17
CA GLU A 220 12.80 8.64 9.93
C GLU A 220 11.86 7.47 10.18
N PHE A 221 11.27 7.44 11.37
CA PHE A 221 10.20 6.53 11.76
C PHE A 221 9.20 7.28 12.61
N GLN A 222 7.94 7.23 12.23
CA GLN A 222 6.85 7.90 12.92
C GLN A 222 5.64 6.98 13.03
N GLU A 223 5.04 6.91 14.22
CA GLU A 223 3.75 6.27 14.45
C GLU A 223 2.64 7.31 14.56
N TYR A 224 1.42 6.94 14.17
CA TYR A 224 0.24 7.79 14.21
C TYR A 224 -0.91 7.05 14.90
N ASP A 225 -1.64 7.74 15.75
CA ASP A 225 -2.81 7.23 16.45
C ASP A 225 -4.11 7.34 15.63
N PHE A 226 -3.98 7.52 14.32
CA PHE A 226 -5.06 7.63 13.35
C PHE A 226 -4.71 6.96 12.03
N SER A 227 -5.75 6.68 11.23
CA SER A 227 -5.65 6.30 9.81
C SER A 227 -6.14 7.45 8.94
N HIS A 228 -5.57 7.61 7.75
CA HIS A 228 -6.11 8.51 6.71
C HIS A 228 -7.36 7.96 6.03
N TYR A 229 -7.70 6.69 6.26
CA TYR A 229 -8.75 5.99 5.55
C TYR A 229 -9.80 5.43 6.50
N ALA A 230 -11.07 5.55 6.10
CA ALA A 230 -12.24 4.96 6.78
C ALA A 230 -12.42 3.47 6.44
N CYS A 231 -11.32 2.70 6.38
CA CYS A 231 -11.34 1.30 5.90
C CYS A 231 -11.70 0.27 6.97
N PHE A 232 -11.59 0.61 8.24
CA PHE A 232 -11.89 -0.29 9.36
C PHE A 232 -13.37 -0.23 9.77
N ASN A 233 -13.85 -1.26 10.47
CA ASN A 233 -15.14 -1.20 11.14
C ASN A 233 -15.07 -0.29 12.37
N ASN A 234 -16.22 0.27 12.76
CA ASN A 234 -16.35 1.08 13.98
C ASN A 234 -15.40 2.30 14.04
N ASN A 235 -14.92 2.78 12.89
CA ASN A 235 -14.12 4.00 12.87
C ASN A 235 -14.98 5.25 13.05
N ILE A 236 -14.36 6.30 13.60
CA ILE A 236 -14.90 7.66 13.69
C ILE A 236 -13.92 8.64 13.09
N GLU A 237 -14.42 9.61 12.36
CA GLU A 237 -13.64 10.76 11.94
C GLU A 237 -13.61 11.77 13.07
N PHE A 238 -12.42 12.14 13.57
CA PHE A 238 -12.26 13.11 14.66
C PHE A 238 -11.63 14.43 14.19
N GLU A 239 -10.94 14.40 13.06
CA GLU A 239 -10.47 15.53 12.27
C GLU A 239 -10.60 15.17 10.77
N PRO A 240 -10.64 16.15 9.85
CA PRO A 240 -10.79 15.87 8.42
C PRO A 240 -9.75 14.86 7.92
N ASN A 241 -10.21 13.74 7.36
CA ASN A 241 -9.40 12.61 6.88
C ASN A 241 -8.50 11.98 7.95
N LYS A 242 -8.93 11.99 9.22
CA LYS A 242 -8.27 11.27 10.30
C LYS A 242 -9.28 10.43 11.08
N TYR A 243 -9.07 9.13 11.06
CA TYR A 243 -10.00 8.14 11.60
C TYR A 243 -9.35 7.35 12.73
N ARG A 244 -10.12 7.06 13.76
CA ARG A 244 -9.78 6.16 14.88
C ARG A 244 -10.88 5.13 15.07
N ILE A 245 -10.56 4.05 15.79
CA ILE A 245 -11.59 3.11 16.24
C ILE A 245 -12.32 3.72 17.44
N ALA A 246 -13.65 3.84 17.35
CA ALA A 246 -14.47 4.54 18.34
C ALA A 246 -14.23 4.08 19.79
N SER A 247 -14.16 2.75 20.02
CA SER A 247 -13.96 2.17 21.35
C SER A 247 -12.53 2.31 21.89
N LEU A 248 -11.55 2.44 20.99
CA LEU A 248 -10.12 2.51 21.33
C LEU A 248 -9.59 3.94 21.34
N ASN A 249 -10.21 4.84 20.58
CA ASN A 249 -9.78 6.23 20.45
C ASN A 249 -8.27 6.34 20.16
N ASN A 250 -7.50 7.11 20.91
CA ASN A 250 -6.05 7.29 20.77
C ASN A 250 -5.20 6.29 21.59
N LYS A 251 -5.77 5.14 21.96
CA LYS A 251 -5.07 4.16 22.81
C LYS A 251 -4.14 3.23 22.05
N ILE A 252 -4.29 3.15 20.71
CA ILE A 252 -3.46 2.30 19.86
C ILE A 252 -2.90 3.10 18.69
N PRO A 253 -1.70 2.75 18.20
CA PRO A 253 -1.24 3.26 16.92
C PRO A 253 -2.06 2.62 15.79
N MET A 254 -2.45 3.44 14.80
CA MET A 254 -3.26 3.00 13.65
C MET A 254 -2.44 2.83 12.38
N MET A 255 -1.40 3.64 12.23
CA MET A 255 -0.48 3.55 11.09
C MET A 255 0.92 4.00 11.49
N TYR A 256 1.89 3.71 10.64
CA TYR A 256 3.25 4.21 10.77
C TYR A 256 3.81 4.57 9.40
N GLY A 257 4.80 5.45 9.40
CA GLY A 257 5.59 5.81 8.24
C GLY A 257 7.08 5.68 8.52
N LEU A 258 7.84 5.28 7.53
CA LEU A 258 9.29 5.27 7.61
C LEU A 258 9.93 5.76 6.30
N ILE A 259 11.05 6.44 6.45
CA ILE A 259 11.90 6.86 5.35
C ILE A 259 13.25 6.17 5.53
N CYS A 260 13.63 5.40 4.51
CA CYS A 260 14.97 4.83 4.44
C CYS A 260 15.75 5.38 3.25
N LYS A 261 17.06 5.33 3.34
CA LYS A 261 17.98 5.74 2.28
C LYS A 261 18.92 4.59 1.93
N LYS A 262 19.11 4.36 0.64
CA LYS A 262 20.11 3.40 0.18
C LYS A 262 21.51 3.92 0.53
N ARG A 263 22.30 3.12 1.19
CA ARG A 263 23.71 3.38 1.54
C ARG A 263 24.63 3.46 0.32
#